data_262780a65a93f40db01294642691b545
#
_entry.id   262780a65a93f40db01294642691b545
#
_cell.length_a   1.000
_cell.length_b   1.000
_cell.length_c   1.000
_cell.angle_alpha   90.00
_cell.angle_beta   90.00
_cell.angle_gamma   90.00
#
_symmetry.space_group_name_H-M   'P 1'
#
loop_
_entity.id
_entity.type
_entity.pdbx_description
1 polymer ?
#
loop_
_entity_poly.entity_id
_entity_poly.type
_entity_poly.pdbx_seq_one_letter_code
_entity_poly.pdbx_strand_id
1 'polypeptide(L)'
;MGLLSNRRRTAACARSGALTLALLGLAATTRATDWELDLDARLVASDAERPFAEGGFGSERFGSNDDGLQLGRVRLAVTQPLGELWSAHLDASMYDNRDRSPVGVTEAYLLFRPYPFSGYRFRLKAGGFYAPISLENRAAGWESPYTLSSSAIDSWLGIELRTLGVEGQLDWLGTRTGHALDFGLTGGVFGWNEGAGAVLADGGFIFTDRQTALFGRVGPRGIELHGDEPFVQIDHREGVYGGLEARYLDRVVLRVLRYDNRADPTQIDTVSRAIAWDTRFNSAGVRVESESGWTVIAQWLDGETTIAPGGMTFSWPFRSEFALVARRFGRHALSARYDRFSIDSLGSDESYGAQDGHAWTAAYVFEADAHWRFTVEWLSVRSSSYNRADAGGPPLLTETQLQLAVRYALGSQR
;
A
#
# COMPACT_ATOMS: atom_id res chain seq x y z
N MET A 1 27.58 39.17 30.05
CA MET A 1 27.09 38.30 31.13
C MET A 1 25.84 37.64 30.62
N GLY A 2 25.74 36.40 30.34
CA GLY A 2 26.59 35.22 30.49
C GLY A 2 25.76 34.03 30.09
N LEU A 3 26.31 33.18 29.19
CA LEU A 3 26.20 31.74 29.16
C LEU A 3 24.98 31.09 29.85
N LEU A 4 24.07 30.50 29.07
CA LEU A 4 23.37 29.22 29.30
C LEU A 4 22.45 28.94 28.11
N SER A 5 22.84 28.03 27.22
CA SER A 5 21.99 26.91 26.72
C SER A 5 22.58 26.29 25.47
N ASN A 6 23.29 25.25 25.68
CA ASN A 6 23.61 24.31 24.59
C ASN A 6 23.62 22.91 25.18
N ARG A 7 22.45 22.36 25.44
CA ARG A 7 22.25 20.94 25.77
C ARG A 7 20.79 20.55 25.57
N ARG A 8 20.36 20.29 24.34
CA ARG A 8 19.20 19.44 24.01
C ARG A 8 19.12 19.21 22.50
N ARG A 9 20.15 18.57 21.91
CA ARG A 9 20.08 18.05 20.53
C ARG A 9 20.87 16.76 20.36
N THR A 10 20.66 15.75 21.23
CA THR A 10 21.34 14.45 21.09
C THR A 10 20.50 13.25 21.52
N ALA A 11 19.18 13.37 21.62
CA ALA A 11 18.35 12.25 22.05
C ALA A 11 17.48 11.61 20.94
N ALA A 12 17.37 12.20 19.75
CA ALA A 12 16.49 11.72 18.69
C ALA A 12 17.16 10.74 17.70
N CYS A 13 18.49 10.65 17.67
CA CYS A 13 19.20 9.81 16.70
C CYS A 13 19.51 8.38 17.17
N ALA A 14 19.20 8.04 18.44
CA ALA A 14 19.60 6.74 19.01
C ALA A 14 18.49 5.66 18.95
N ARG A 15 17.29 5.98 18.52
CA ARG A 15 16.18 4.99 18.50
C ARG A 15 16.03 4.21 17.19
N SER A 16 16.57 4.71 16.09
CA SER A 16 16.52 3.99 14.80
C SER A 16 17.60 2.91 14.62
N GLY A 17 18.63 2.92 15.44
CA GLY A 17 19.77 1.99 15.34
C GLY A 17 19.60 0.65 16.08
N ALA A 18 18.66 0.55 17.01
CA ALA A 18 18.53 -0.62 17.89
C ALA A 18 17.70 -1.78 17.31
N LEU A 19 16.84 -1.53 16.33
CA LEU A 19 16.06 -2.60 15.69
C LEU A 19 16.85 -3.38 14.63
N THR A 20 17.92 -2.82 14.09
CA THR A 20 18.71 -3.43 13.00
C THR A 20 19.69 -4.51 13.49
N LEU A 21 20.02 -4.55 14.77
CA LEU A 21 21.02 -5.50 15.31
C LEU A 21 20.44 -6.76 15.99
N ALA A 22 19.15 -6.79 16.29
CA ALA A 22 18.55 -7.94 16.98
C ALA A 22 18.26 -9.14 16.06
N LEU A 23 18.25 -8.96 14.72
CA LEU A 23 17.96 -10.02 13.74
C LEU A 23 19.20 -10.84 13.30
N LEU A 24 20.41 -10.40 13.62
CA LEU A 24 21.65 -11.09 13.22
C LEU A 24 22.14 -12.15 14.21
N GLY A 25 21.46 -12.34 15.33
CA GLY A 25 21.89 -13.25 16.40
C GLY A 25 21.24 -14.64 16.43
N LEU A 26 20.32 -14.97 15.52
CA LEU A 26 19.59 -16.27 15.50
C LEU A 26 20.13 -17.23 14.42
N ALA A 27 21.45 -17.36 14.33
CA ALA A 27 22.09 -18.31 13.44
C ALA A 27 22.18 -19.70 14.08
N ALA A 28 21.11 -20.48 14.02
CA ALA A 28 21.18 -21.95 14.15
C ALA A 28 19.92 -22.62 13.59
N THR A 29 19.62 -22.43 12.29
CA THR A 29 18.65 -23.30 11.60
C THR A 29 19.29 -23.79 10.31
N THR A 30 19.24 -25.10 10.09
CA THR A 30 19.80 -25.81 8.94
C THR A 30 19.03 -25.56 7.63
N ARG A 31 18.08 -24.62 7.60
CA ARG A 31 17.32 -24.26 6.41
C ARG A 31 17.87 -22.98 5.79
N ALA A 32 18.04 -23.00 4.46
CA ALA A 32 18.52 -21.86 3.71
C ALA A 32 17.61 -20.64 3.89
N THR A 33 18.21 -19.46 4.01
CA THR A 33 17.52 -18.17 3.95
C THR A 33 17.08 -17.91 2.51
N ASP A 34 15.81 -17.61 2.31
CA ASP A 34 15.32 -17.14 1.02
C ASP A 34 15.48 -15.63 0.95
N TRP A 35 16.11 -15.13 -0.12
CA TRP A 35 16.25 -13.71 -0.36
C TRP A 35 15.95 -13.36 -1.82
N GLU A 36 15.49 -12.15 -2.04
CA GLU A 36 15.20 -11.59 -3.36
C GLU A 36 15.63 -10.12 -3.39
N LEU A 37 16.36 -9.74 -4.45
CA LEU A 37 16.75 -8.38 -4.75
C LEU A 37 16.18 -7.99 -6.11
N ASP A 38 15.36 -6.96 -6.17
CA ASP A 38 14.78 -6.40 -7.39
C ASP A 38 15.36 -5.02 -7.65
N LEU A 39 15.76 -4.79 -8.91
CA LEU A 39 16.21 -3.50 -9.43
C LEU A 39 15.28 -3.09 -10.56
N ASP A 40 14.59 -1.97 -10.43
CA ASP A 40 13.61 -1.45 -11.40
C ASP A 40 14.07 -0.06 -11.88
N ALA A 41 14.33 0.07 -13.16
CA ALA A 41 14.64 1.33 -13.83
C ALA A 41 13.56 1.62 -14.88
N ARG A 42 13.17 2.90 -15.01
CA ARG A 42 12.07 3.32 -15.88
C ARG A 42 12.46 4.47 -16.76
N LEU A 43 12.06 4.42 -18.03
CA LEU A 43 11.99 5.57 -18.90
C LEU A 43 10.56 6.11 -18.86
N VAL A 44 10.40 7.36 -18.45
CA VAL A 44 9.12 8.03 -18.22
C VAL A 44 8.92 9.16 -19.20
N ALA A 45 7.70 9.30 -19.70
CA ALA A 45 7.19 10.48 -20.37
C ALA A 45 5.82 10.81 -19.75
N SER A 46 5.65 12.01 -19.18
CA SER A 46 4.44 12.41 -18.46
C SER A 46 4.10 13.87 -18.75
N ASP A 47 2.80 14.16 -18.92
CA ASP A 47 2.27 15.52 -18.94
C ASP A 47 1.60 15.91 -17.62
N ALA A 48 1.68 15.01 -16.60
CA ALA A 48 1.06 15.21 -15.32
C ALA A 48 1.65 16.41 -14.55
N GLU A 49 0.84 16.98 -13.66
CA GLU A 49 1.30 17.93 -12.66
C GLU A 49 2.31 17.29 -11.71
N ARG A 50 2.99 18.12 -10.93
CA ARG A 50 3.87 17.64 -9.87
C ARG A 50 3.11 16.69 -8.95
N PRO A 51 3.65 15.49 -8.67
CA PRO A 51 3.01 14.51 -7.81
C PRO A 51 2.75 15.03 -6.40
N PHE A 52 1.74 14.49 -5.72
CA PHE A 52 1.43 14.81 -4.33
C PHE A 52 2.64 14.54 -3.41
N ALA A 53 3.33 13.43 -3.60
CA ALA A 53 4.55 13.10 -2.83
C ALA A 53 5.67 14.16 -2.95
N GLU A 54 5.63 15.02 -3.96
CA GLU A 54 6.57 16.12 -4.20
C GLU A 54 5.98 17.50 -3.88
N GLY A 55 4.78 17.54 -3.29
CA GLY A 55 4.09 18.77 -2.87
C GLY A 55 3.30 19.44 -3.98
N GLY A 56 2.84 18.69 -4.97
CA GLY A 56 1.87 19.09 -5.97
C GLY A 56 0.51 18.44 -5.74
N PHE A 57 -0.34 18.48 -6.75
CA PHE A 57 -1.67 17.86 -6.77
C PHE A 57 -1.85 16.92 -7.96
N GLY A 58 -0.74 16.46 -8.57
CA GLY A 58 -0.74 15.47 -9.64
C GLY A 58 -1.22 14.12 -9.13
N SER A 59 -2.03 13.44 -9.94
CA SER A 59 -2.63 12.15 -9.62
C SER A 59 -1.75 10.96 -9.99
N GLU A 60 -0.60 11.19 -10.66
CA GLU A 60 0.31 10.17 -11.12
C GLU A 60 1.62 10.16 -10.32
N ARG A 61 2.39 9.08 -10.43
CA ARG A 61 3.65 8.93 -9.70
C ARG A 61 4.73 9.90 -10.15
N PHE A 62 4.82 10.18 -11.45
CA PHE A 62 5.82 11.04 -12.06
C PHE A 62 5.12 12.22 -12.75
N GLY A 63 5.60 13.44 -12.51
CA GLY A 63 5.13 14.64 -13.19
C GLY A 63 5.93 14.94 -14.45
N SER A 64 5.54 15.99 -15.19
CA SER A 64 6.21 16.43 -16.42
C SER A 64 7.68 16.85 -16.23
N ASN A 65 8.11 17.10 -14.99
CA ASN A 65 9.50 17.37 -14.65
C ASN A 65 10.35 16.10 -14.46
N ASP A 66 9.72 14.93 -14.51
CA ASP A 66 10.35 13.63 -14.29
C ASP A 66 10.58 12.85 -15.59
N ASP A 67 10.43 13.51 -16.73
CA ASP A 67 10.71 12.90 -18.04
C ASP A 67 12.13 12.35 -18.10
N GLY A 68 12.29 11.18 -18.71
CA GLY A 68 13.57 10.51 -18.87
C GLY A 68 13.77 9.31 -17.95
N LEU A 69 15.01 9.02 -17.61
CA LEU A 69 15.39 7.86 -16.83
C LEU A 69 15.15 8.11 -15.33
N GLN A 70 14.31 7.27 -14.72
CA GLN A 70 13.95 7.33 -13.32
C GLN A 70 14.26 6.00 -12.61
N LEU A 71 14.52 6.06 -11.31
CA LEU A 71 14.55 4.88 -10.45
C LEU A 71 13.11 4.45 -10.16
N GLY A 72 12.72 3.29 -10.64
CA GLY A 72 11.45 2.68 -10.28
C GLY A 72 11.47 2.26 -8.81
N ARG A 73 12.30 1.28 -8.47
CA ARG A 73 12.48 0.78 -7.11
C ARG A 73 13.74 -0.10 -7.00
N VAL A 74 14.40 -0.07 -5.86
CA VAL A 74 15.27 -1.14 -5.39
C VAL A 74 14.58 -1.82 -4.22
N ARG A 75 14.40 -3.13 -4.25
CA ARG A 75 13.75 -3.90 -3.20
C ARG A 75 14.62 -5.05 -2.74
N LEU A 76 14.72 -5.25 -1.45
CA LEU A 76 15.34 -6.40 -0.82
C LEU A 76 14.31 -7.08 0.08
N ALA A 77 14.03 -8.35 -0.19
CA ALA A 77 13.24 -9.18 0.69
C ALA A 77 14.09 -10.32 1.25
N VAL A 78 13.83 -10.69 2.50
CA VAL A 78 14.48 -11.80 3.19
C VAL A 78 13.41 -12.58 3.95
N THR A 79 13.38 -13.90 3.74
CA THR A 79 12.55 -14.81 4.54
C THR A 79 13.44 -15.86 5.18
N GLN A 80 13.50 -15.85 6.51
CA GLN A 80 14.26 -16.78 7.30
C GLN A 80 13.34 -17.80 7.95
N PRO A 81 13.41 -19.09 7.60
CA PRO A 81 12.76 -20.15 8.36
C PRO A 81 13.32 -20.24 9.79
N LEU A 82 12.45 -20.28 10.78
CA LEU A 82 12.75 -20.43 12.21
C LEU A 82 12.18 -21.77 12.71
N GLY A 83 12.78 -22.86 12.26
CA GLY A 83 12.24 -24.20 12.46
C GLY A 83 11.19 -24.58 11.42
N GLU A 84 10.22 -25.45 11.80
CA GLU A 84 9.24 -26.01 10.86
C GLU A 84 7.97 -25.18 10.72
N LEU A 85 7.61 -24.47 11.76
CA LEU A 85 6.30 -23.80 11.89
C LEU A 85 6.40 -22.29 11.79
N TRP A 86 7.58 -21.71 12.02
CA TRP A 86 7.79 -20.27 12.06
C TRP A 86 8.70 -19.80 10.93
N SER A 87 8.47 -18.58 10.47
CA SER A 87 9.40 -17.84 9.62
C SER A 87 9.38 -16.35 10.01
N ALA A 88 10.52 -15.69 9.81
CA ALA A 88 10.63 -14.25 9.87
C ALA A 88 10.72 -13.70 8.44
N HIS A 89 10.00 -12.62 8.16
CA HIS A 89 10.02 -11.93 6.88
C HIS A 89 10.39 -10.47 7.06
N LEU A 90 11.23 -9.97 6.16
CA LEU A 90 11.60 -8.57 6.04
C LEU A 90 11.52 -8.17 4.56
N ASP A 91 10.86 -7.06 4.27
CA ASP A 91 10.82 -6.42 2.97
C ASP A 91 11.21 -4.95 3.12
N ALA A 92 12.17 -4.50 2.33
CA ALA A 92 12.67 -3.13 2.34
C ALA A 92 12.75 -2.60 0.92
N SER A 93 12.37 -1.36 0.73
CA SER A 93 12.37 -0.70 -0.58
C SER A 93 13.11 0.63 -0.53
N MET A 94 13.70 0.99 -1.66
CA MET A 94 14.30 2.28 -1.92
C MET A 94 13.70 2.86 -3.21
N TYR A 95 13.32 4.12 -3.14
CA TYR A 95 12.82 4.93 -4.25
C TYR A 95 13.81 6.06 -4.56
N ASP A 96 13.40 7.05 -5.33
CA ASP A 96 14.24 8.23 -5.60
C ASP A 96 14.44 9.12 -4.37
N ASN A 97 15.36 10.10 -4.46
CA ASN A 97 15.76 10.95 -3.34
C ASN A 97 14.80 12.13 -3.06
N ARG A 98 13.69 12.28 -3.79
CA ARG A 98 12.79 13.42 -3.65
C ARG A 98 11.83 13.25 -2.48
N ASP A 99 11.63 12.01 -2.04
CA ASP A 99 10.80 11.67 -0.91
C ASP A 99 11.50 11.94 0.44
N ARG A 100 10.69 12.16 1.50
CA ARG A 100 11.18 12.28 2.88
C ARG A 100 11.79 10.99 3.41
N SER A 101 11.27 9.85 3.01
CA SER A 101 11.69 8.51 3.44
C SER A 101 11.96 7.63 2.23
N PRO A 102 13.03 7.91 1.45
CA PRO A 102 13.29 7.19 0.21
C PRO A 102 13.70 5.73 0.43
N VAL A 103 14.18 5.37 1.61
CA VAL A 103 14.61 4.01 1.98
C VAL A 103 13.93 3.61 3.28
N GLY A 104 13.35 2.41 3.31
CA GLY A 104 12.80 1.88 4.55
C GLY A 104 12.18 0.50 4.40
N VAL A 105 11.83 -0.05 5.55
CA VAL A 105 11.16 -1.35 5.65
C VAL A 105 9.67 -1.16 5.37
N THR A 106 9.13 -1.91 4.43
CA THR A 106 7.70 -1.91 4.07
C THR A 106 6.92 -2.99 4.80
N GLU A 107 7.56 -4.14 5.06
CA GLU A 107 7.00 -5.22 5.87
C GLU A 107 8.09 -5.85 6.76
N ALA A 108 7.73 -6.17 8.00
CA ALA A 108 8.56 -6.93 8.93
C ALA A 108 7.67 -7.72 9.89
N TYR A 109 7.62 -9.04 9.75
CA TYR A 109 6.73 -9.86 10.56
C TYR A 109 7.25 -11.28 10.81
N LEU A 110 6.72 -11.89 11.87
CA LEU A 110 6.80 -13.32 12.14
C LEU A 110 5.53 -13.99 11.62
N LEU A 111 5.69 -15.12 10.95
CA LEU A 111 4.61 -15.97 10.48
C LEU A 111 4.67 -17.32 11.16
N PHE A 112 3.60 -17.70 11.86
CA PHE A 112 3.34 -19.05 12.35
C PHE A 112 2.39 -19.77 11.39
N ARG A 113 2.82 -20.90 10.84
CA ARG A 113 2.05 -21.69 9.87
C ARG A 113 2.21 -23.17 10.15
N PRO A 114 1.41 -23.74 11.05
CA PRO A 114 1.41 -25.16 11.30
C PRO A 114 0.86 -25.94 10.09
N TYR A 115 1.19 -27.22 10.02
CA TYR A 115 0.66 -28.10 8.99
C TYR A 115 -0.87 -28.18 9.09
N PRO A 116 -1.58 -28.19 7.93
CA PRO A 116 -3.04 -28.33 7.94
C PRO A 116 -3.48 -29.62 8.63
N PHE A 117 -4.49 -29.50 9.50
CA PHE A 117 -5.08 -30.62 10.22
C PHE A 117 -6.55 -30.80 9.81
N SER A 118 -6.95 -32.03 9.47
CA SER A 118 -8.35 -32.38 9.13
C SER A 118 -9.06 -31.41 8.18
N GLY A 119 -8.35 -30.91 7.15
CA GLY A 119 -8.93 -29.96 6.20
C GLY A 119 -8.95 -28.49 6.68
N TYR A 120 -8.43 -28.19 7.86
CA TYR A 120 -8.26 -26.83 8.35
C TYR A 120 -6.81 -26.39 8.30
N ARG A 121 -6.58 -25.09 7.98
CA ARG A 121 -5.28 -24.46 8.01
C ARG A 121 -5.38 -23.19 8.86
N PHE A 122 -4.53 -23.08 9.85
CA PHE A 122 -4.40 -21.88 10.67
C PHE A 122 -3.11 -21.13 10.29
N ARG A 123 -3.14 -19.81 10.35
CA ARG A 123 -1.98 -18.92 10.22
C ARG A 123 -2.08 -17.81 11.25
N LEU A 124 -0.95 -17.43 11.83
CA LEU A 124 -0.82 -16.27 12.69
C LEU A 124 0.33 -15.42 12.19
N LYS A 125 0.12 -14.13 12.00
CA LYS A 125 1.12 -13.16 11.57
C LYS A 125 1.23 -12.08 12.62
N ALA A 126 2.46 -11.67 13.01
CA ALA A 126 2.69 -10.62 14.00
C ALA A 126 3.83 -9.71 13.55
N GLY A 127 3.59 -8.38 13.54
CA GLY A 127 4.55 -7.37 13.11
C GLY A 127 3.91 -6.31 12.22
N GLY A 128 4.70 -5.78 11.27
CA GLY A 128 4.27 -4.82 10.26
C GLY A 128 4.02 -5.51 8.91
N PHE A 129 2.80 -5.46 8.39
CA PHE A 129 2.42 -6.12 7.14
C PHE A 129 1.15 -5.52 6.52
N TYR A 130 0.87 -5.82 5.25
CA TYR A 130 -0.39 -5.44 4.61
C TYR A 130 -1.53 -6.34 5.07
N ALA A 131 -2.65 -5.73 5.48
CA ALA A 131 -3.92 -6.45 5.64
C ALA A 131 -4.37 -7.03 4.29
N PRO A 132 -5.11 -8.16 4.25
CA PRO A 132 -5.46 -8.84 3.01
C PRO A 132 -6.64 -8.17 2.30
N ILE A 133 -6.54 -6.87 2.01
CA ILE A 133 -7.56 -6.06 1.36
C ILE A 133 -7.47 -6.21 -0.16
N SER A 134 -6.27 -6.02 -0.74
CA SER A 134 -6.06 -6.04 -2.18
C SER A 134 -6.30 -7.41 -2.81
N LEU A 135 -6.96 -7.42 -3.98
CA LEU A 135 -7.01 -8.57 -4.90
C LEU A 135 -6.04 -8.41 -6.08
N GLU A 136 -5.55 -7.21 -6.33
CA GLU A 136 -4.60 -6.87 -7.40
C GLU A 136 -3.15 -7.09 -6.93
N ASN A 137 -2.72 -6.43 -5.83
CA ASN A 137 -1.34 -6.44 -5.35
C ASN A 137 -1.04 -7.73 -4.57
N ARG A 138 -0.68 -8.77 -5.29
CA ARG A 138 -0.41 -10.11 -4.76
C ARG A 138 0.96 -10.67 -5.12
N ALA A 139 1.73 -9.95 -5.93
CA ALA A 139 3.11 -10.31 -6.21
C ALA A 139 4.03 -10.00 -5.01
N ALA A 140 5.24 -10.50 -5.06
CA ALA A 140 6.27 -10.20 -4.09
C ALA A 140 6.46 -8.68 -3.96
N GLY A 141 6.68 -8.19 -2.74
CA GLY A 141 6.78 -6.75 -2.48
C GLY A 141 5.47 -5.99 -2.61
N TRP A 142 4.35 -6.70 -2.48
CA TRP A 142 2.99 -6.14 -2.53
C TRP A 142 2.72 -5.31 -3.80
N GLU A 143 3.02 -5.91 -4.96
CA GLU A 143 2.86 -5.28 -6.28
C GLU A 143 1.76 -5.93 -7.11
N SER A 144 1.26 -5.17 -8.09
CA SER A 144 0.46 -5.68 -9.19
C SER A 144 1.32 -6.52 -10.13
N PRO A 145 0.97 -7.78 -10.44
CA PRO A 145 1.65 -8.54 -11.48
C PRO A 145 1.23 -8.14 -12.89
N TYR A 146 0.27 -7.22 -13.03
CA TYR A 146 -0.40 -6.86 -14.28
C TYR A 146 0.04 -5.51 -14.84
N THR A 147 0.32 -4.55 -13.95
CA THR A 147 0.57 -3.14 -14.24
C THR A 147 1.77 -2.64 -13.44
N LEU A 148 2.36 -1.50 -13.81
CA LEU A 148 3.35 -0.80 -12.98
C LEU A 148 2.67 -0.01 -11.87
N SER A 149 1.67 0.80 -12.23
CA SER A 149 0.88 1.55 -11.26
C SER A 149 -0.21 0.67 -10.65
N SER A 150 -0.39 0.76 -9.35
CA SER A 150 -1.53 0.16 -8.65
C SER A 150 -2.83 0.89 -8.96
N SER A 151 -3.99 0.24 -8.71
CA SER A 151 -5.29 0.91 -8.71
C SER A 151 -5.34 2.06 -7.70
N ALA A 152 -6.32 2.94 -7.82
CA ALA A 152 -6.55 4.00 -6.84
C ALA A 152 -6.68 3.44 -5.42
N ILE A 153 -7.40 2.33 -5.23
CA ILE A 153 -7.53 1.61 -3.96
C ILE A 153 -6.15 1.21 -3.44
N ASP A 154 -5.38 0.46 -4.24
CA ASP A 154 -4.15 -0.15 -3.78
C ASP A 154 -3.01 0.87 -3.66
N SER A 155 -3.04 1.96 -4.42
CA SER A 155 -2.15 3.10 -4.23
C SER A 155 -2.34 3.74 -2.86
N TRP A 156 -3.59 4.02 -2.47
CA TRP A 156 -3.90 4.54 -1.14
C TRP A 156 -3.50 3.58 -0.02
N LEU A 157 -3.84 2.29 -0.15
CA LEU A 157 -3.45 1.26 0.82
C LEU A 157 -1.91 1.20 0.98
N GLY A 158 -1.18 1.30 -0.14
CA GLY A 158 0.28 1.29 -0.15
C GLY A 158 0.91 2.45 0.59
N ILE A 159 0.27 3.61 0.58
CA ILE A 159 0.77 4.84 1.20
C ILE A 159 0.40 4.90 2.67
N GLU A 160 -0.87 4.68 3.05
CA GLU A 160 -1.36 5.02 4.38
C GLU A 160 -1.67 3.81 5.28
N LEU A 161 -1.89 2.61 4.73
CA LEU A 161 -2.37 1.51 5.55
C LEU A 161 -1.31 0.41 5.74
N ARG A 162 -1.07 0.07 7.01
CA ARG A 162 -0.28 -1.09 7.45
C ARG A 162 -0.89 -1.66 8.72
N THR A 163 -0.89 -2.96 8.83
CA THR A 163 -1.11 -3.62 10.11
C THR A 163 0.21 -3.63 10.89
N LEU A 164 0.26 -2.91 11.99
CA LEU A 164 1.32 -3.02 13.00
C LEU A 164 0.70 -3.73 14.19
N GLY A 165 0.63 -5.06 14.13
CA GLY A 165 -0.16 -5.83 15.09
C GLY A 165 -0.13 -7.32 14.84
N VAL A 166 -1.29 -7.97 15.04
CA VAL A 166 -1.45 -9.42 14.93
C VAL A 166 -2.65 -9.74 14.04
N GLU A 167 -2.48 -10.69 13.12
CA GLU A 167 -3.52 -11.24 12.26
C GLU A 167 -3.62 -12.75 12.46
N GLY A 168 -4.83 -13.25 12.67
CA GLY A 168 -5.19 -14.66 12.63
C GLY A 168 -5.99 -14.98 11.37
N GLN A 169 -5.68 -16.10 10.72
CA GLN A 169 -6.44 -16.63 9.60
C GLN A 169 -6.73 -18.11 9.79
N LEU A 170 -8.00 -18.48 9.60
CA LEU A 170 -8.48 -19.85 9.61
C LEU A 170 -9.11 -20.18 8.26
N ASP A 171 -8.55 -21.16 7.55
CA ASP A 171 -9.10 -21.66 6.30
C ASP A 171 -9.70 -23.07 6.50
N TRP A 172 -10.91 -23.29 6.03
CA TRP A 172 -11.42 -24.60 5.72
C TRP A 172 -11.08 -24.95 4.27
N LEU A 173 -10.29 -26.00 4.09
CA LEU A 173 -9.80 -26.48 2.80
C LEU A 173 -10.70 -27.61 2.29
N GLY A 174 -11.90 -27.28 1.82
CA GLY A 174 -12.86 -28.26 1.33
C GLY A 174 -12.35 -29.01 0.09
N THR A 175 -11.49 -28.38 -0.73
CA THR A 175 -10.80 -29.04 -1.86
C THR A 175 -9.96 -30.25 -1.41
N ARG A 176 -9.42 -30.23 -0.21
CA ARG A 176 -8.71 -31.40 0.38
C ARG A 176 -9.65 -32.52 0.84
N THR A 177 -10.93 -32.22 1.02
CA THR A 177 -11.96 -33.17 1.46
C THR A 177 -12.94 -33.52 0.36
N GLY A 178 -12.60 -33.23 -0.91
CA GLY A 178 -13.39 -33.58 -2.09
C GLY A 178 -14.48 -32.59 -2.46
N HIS A 179 -14.47 -31.40 -1.87
CA HIS A 179 -15.39 -30.30 -2.22
C HIS A 179 -14.73 -29.33 -3.23
N ALA A 180 -15.53 -28.56 -3.93
CA ALA A 180 -15.03 -27.56 -4.89
C ALA A 180 -14.74 -26.19 -4.25
N LEU A 181 -15.13 -25.98 -2.99
CA LEU A 181 -15.05 -24.69 -2.27
C LEU A 181 -14.09 -24.79 -1.10
N ASP A 182 -13.30 -23.72 -0.90
CA ASP A 182 -12.58 -23.41 0.33
C ASP A 182 -13.14 -22.11 0.91
N PHE A 183 -13.12 -21.98 2.24
CA PHE A 183 -13.52 -20.76 2.94
C PHE A 183 -12.42 -20.30 3.88
N GLY A 184 -12.20 -18.98 3.95
CA GLY A 184 -11.26 -18.33 4.85
C GLY A 184 -11.94 -17.30 5.74
N LEU A 185 -11.56 -17.26 7.01
CA LEU A 185 -11.88 -16.21 7.96
C LEU A 185 -10.57 -15.56 8.38
N THR A 186 -10.50 -14.23 8.30
CA THR A 186 -9.34 -13.45 8.74
C THR A 186 -9.79 -12.40 9.74
N GLY A 187 -8.98 -12.16 10.76
CA GLY A 187 -9.16 -11.06 11.71
C GLY A 187 -7.83 -10.53 12.20
N GLY A 188 -7.74 -9.22 12.38
CA GLY A 188 -6.53 -8.54 12.85
C GLY A 188 -6.84 -7.47 13.89
N VAL A 189 -5.86 -7.27 14.79
CA VAL A 189 -5.83 -6.17 15.76
C VAL A 189 -4.50 -5.45 15.55
N PHE A 190 -4.53 -4.11 15.47
CA PHE A 190 -3.35 -3.31 15.15
C PHE A 190 -3.36 -1.97 15.86
N GLY A 191 -2.20 -1.32 15.92
CA GLY A 191 -2.03 0.07 16.35
C GLY A 191 -1.22 0.86 15.31
N TRP A 192 -0.80 2.06 15.69
CA TRP A 192 0.07 2.94 14.87
C TRP A 192 -0.45 3.20 13.45
N ASN A 193 -1.76 3.35 13.28
CA ASN A 193 -2.35 3.74 12.00
C ASN A 193 -3.46 4.79 12.19
N GLU A 194 -3.28 5.68 13.18
CA GLU A 194 -4.22 6.75 13.49
C GLU A 194 -4.03 7.99 12.59
N GLY A 195 -2.98 8.03 11.77
CA GLY A 195 -2.79 9.03 10.71
C GLY A 195 -3.43 8.65 9.37
N ALA A 196 -3.96 7.43 9.23
CA ALA A 196 -4.54 6.95 7.97
C ALA A 196 -5.79 7.77 7.59
N GLY A 197 -5.87 8.17 6.32
CA GLY A 197 -6.93 9.03 5.78
C GLY A 197 -6.51 10.48 5.58
N ALA A 198 -5.42 10.92 6.22
CA ALA A 198 -4.93 12.28 6.09
C ALA A 198 -4.42 12.60 4.68
N VAL A 199 -3.58 11.71 4.11
CA VAL A 199 -3.07 11.87 2.74
C VAL A 199 -4.21 11.78 1.73
N LEU A 200 -5.21 10.93 1.99
CA LEU A 200 -6.40 10.84 1.15
C LEU A 200 -7.19 12.15 1.14
N ALA A 201 -7.40 12.77 2.30
CA ALA A 201 -8.11 14.05 2.41
C ALA A 201 -7.32 15.22 1.78
N ASP A 202 -5.99 15.22 1.92
CA ASP A 202 -5.13 16.29 1.38
C ASP A 202 -4.83 16.12 -0.10
N GLY A 203 -4.47 14.90 -0.53
CA GLY A 203 -3.97 14.60 -1.87
C GLY A 203 -4.98 13.92 -2.80
N GLY A 204 -6.04 13.36 -2.24
CA GLY A 204 -6.98 12.55 -2.99
C GLY A 204 -6.45 11.16 -3.36
N PHE A 205 -7.21 10.45 -4.20
CA PHE A 205 -6.74 9.22 -4.83
C PHE A 205 -5.69 9.52 -5.89
N ILE A 206 -4.59 8.78 -5.83
CA ILE A 206 -3.47 8.87 -6.77
C ILE A 206 -3.14 7.47 -7.33
N PHE A 207 -2.32 7.41 -8.38
CA PHE A 207 -1.91 6.19 -9.05
C PHE A 207 -0.39 6.02 -8.94
N THR A 208 0.03 5.13 -8.05
CA THR A 208 1.44 4.91 -7.77
C THR A 208 1.68 3.47 -7.32
N ASP A 209 2.89 2.98 -7.48
CA ASP A 209 3.39 1.75 -6.87
C ASP A 209 4.30 2.03 -5.67
N ARG A 210 4.44 3.29 -5.28
CA ARG A 210 5.21 3.66 -4.09
C ARG A 210 4.50 3.19 -2.83
N GLN A 211 5.30 2.74 -1.88
CA GLN A 211 4.85 2.28 -0.58
C GLN A 211 5.56 3.09 0.49
N THR A 212 4.82 3.59 1.46
CA THR A 212 5.41 4.26 2.61
C THR A 212 6.09 3.22 3.51
N ALA A 213 7.31 3.47 3.91
CA ALA A 213 8.01 2.63 4.88
C ALA A 213 7.30 2.67 6.25
N LEU A 214 7.42 1.60 7.03
CA LEU A 214 6.97 1.58 8.42
C LEU A 214 7.60 2.75 9.18
N PHE A 215 6.77 3.57 9.84
CA PHE A 215 7.15 4.82 10.52
C PHE A 215 7.82 5.87 9.59
N GLY A 216 7.63 5.71 8.27
CA GLY A 216 8.06 6.69 7.28
C GLY A 216 7.07 7.84 7.15
N ARG A 217 7.53 8.92 6.51
CA ARG A 217 6.73 10.10 6.22
C ARG A 217 6.37 10.17 4.75
N VAL A 218 5.19 10.67 4.45
CA VAL A 218 4.73 10.97 3.09
C VAL A 218 4.97 12.44 2.77
N GLY A 219 5.23 12.77 1.51
CA GLY A 219 5.33 14.14 1.04
C GLY A 219 6.77 14.68 0.94
N PRO A 220 6.93 15.90 0.45
CA PRO A 220 8.22 16.49 0.11
C PRO A 220 9.05 16.88 1.34
N ARG A 221 10.37 16.90 1.17
CA ARG A 221 11.27 17.40 2.24
C ARG A 221 11.03 18.89 2.49
N GLY A 222 10.90 19.26 3.77
CA GLY A 222 10.81 20.67 4.20
C GLY A 222 9.42 21.28 4.12
N ILE A 223 8.40 20.53 3.69
CA ILE A 223 6.99 20.93 3.77
C ILE A 223 6.34 20.02 4.80
N GLU A 224 5.76 20.59 5.86
CA GLU A 224 4.97 19.84 6.84
C GLU A 224 3.52 19.81 6.33
N LEU A 225 3.03 18.61 6.02
CA LEU A 225 1.64 18.36 5.71
C LEU A 225 0.93 17.90 6.98
N HIS A 226 -0.34 18.24 7.15
CA HIS A 226 -1.16 17.65 8.19
C HIS A 226 -1.35 16.16 7.86
N GLY A 227 -0.75 15.26 8.65
CA GLY A 227 -0.87 13.81 8.43
C GLY A 227 0.19 13.19 7.53
N ASP A 228 1.35 13.80 7.41
CA ASP A 228 2.50 13.21 6.68
C ASP A 228 3.09 11.95 7.36
N GLU A 229 2.61 11.57 8.54
CA GLU A 229 3.00 10.39 9.31
C GLU A 229 1.80 9.43 9.46
N PRO A 230 1.53 8.54 8.49
CA PRO A 230 0.36 7.65 8.58
C PRO A 230 0.47 6.61 9.70
N PHE A 231 1.69 6.29 10.16
CA PHE A 231 1.96 5.25 11.16
C PHE A 231 2.28 5.84 12.53
N VAL A 232 1.33 6.59 13.09
CA VAL A 232 1.40 7.21 14.42
C VAL A 232 0.42 6.57 15.39
N GLN A 233 0.72 6.70 16.67
CA GLN A 233 -0.14 6.31 17.78
C GLN A 233 -0.39 7.55 18.64
N ILE A 234 -1.62 7.99 18.74
CA ILE A 234 -2.01 9.25 19.38
C ILE A 234 -2.89 8.99 20.60
N ASP A 235 -3.97 8.23 20.43
CA ASP A 235 -4.96 7.97 21.48
C ASP A 235 -4.81 6.58 22.13
N HIS A 236 -3.89 5.75 21.67
CA HIS A 236 -3.62 4.39 22.17
C HIS A 236 -4.78 3.40 22.03
N ARG A 237 -5.70 3.63 21.09
CA ARG A 237 -6.75 2.64 20.76
C ARG A 237 -6.23 1.65 19.74
N GLU A 238 -6.69 0.41 19.82
CA GLU A 238 -6.39 -0.60 18.82
C GLU A 238 -7.46 -0.59 17.74
N GLY A 239 -6.99 -0.52 16.49
CA GLY A 239 -7.79 -0.76 15.31
C GLY A 239 -8.04 -2.25 15.09
N VAL A 240 -9.08 -2.55 14.33
CA VAL A 240 -9.45 -3.93 14.00
C VAL A 240 -9.83 -4.05 12.52
N TYR A 241 -9.62 -5.23 11.97
CA TYR A 241 -10.25 -5.61 10.72
C TYR A 241 -10.71 -7.07 10.76
N GLY A 242 -11.67 -7.39 9.89
CA GLY A 242 -12.15 -8.75 9.72
C GLY A 242 -12.64 -8.97 8.31
N GLY A 243 -12.45 -10.18 7.79
CA GLY A 243 -12.81 -10.52 6.43
C GLY A 243 -13.15 -11.98 6.23
N LEU A 244 -13.93 -12.22 5.18
CA LEU A 244 -14.30 -13.54 4.71
C LEU A 244 -13.82 -13.72 3.27
N GLU A 245 -13.35 -14.91 2.94
CA GLU A 245 -12.95 -15.30 1.62
C GLU A 245 -13.59 -16.64 1.25
N ALA A 246 -14.11 -16.73 0.01
CA ALA A 246 -14.55 -17.97 -0.59
C ALA A 246 -13.74 -18.23 -1.86
N ARG A 247 -13.22 -19.45 -2.04
CA ARG A 247 -12.46 -19.89 -3.21
C ARG A 247 -13.16 -21.07 -3.86
N TYR A 248 -13.41 -20.96 -5.16
CA TYR A 248 -13.95 -22.06 -5.96
C TYR A 248 -12.87 -22.59 -6.89
N LEU A 249 -12.44 -23.83 -6.67
CA LEU A 249 -11.40 -24.54 -7.45
C LEU A 249 -10.11 -23.72 -7.67
N ASP A 250 -9.73 -22.88 -6.72
CA ASP A 250 -8.64 -21.91 -6.81
C ASP A 250 -8.72 -20.93 -8.01
N ARG A 251 -9.83 -20.93 -8.76
CA ARG A 251 -10.06 -20.12 -9.96
C ARG A 251 -10.88 -18.88 -9.71
N VAL A 252 -11.82 -18.94 -8.77
CA VAL A 252 -12.64 -17.80 -8.38
C VAL A 252 -12.39 -17.52 -6.91
N VAL A 253 -12.04 -16.28 -6.61
CA VAL A 253 -11.88 -15.77 -5.25
C VAL A 253 -12.88 -14.65 -5.05
N LEU A 254 -13.71 -14.77 -4.03
CA LEU A 254 -14.58 -13.72 -3.51
C LEU A 254 -14.03 -13.32 -2.15
N ARG A 255 -13.90 -12.02 -1.91
CA ARG A 255 -13.43 -11.50 -0.61
C ARG A 255 -14.27 -10.30 -0.20
N VAL A 256 -14.61 -10.25 1.08
CA VAL A 256 -15.16 -9.08 1.75
C VAL A 256 -14.36 -8.81 3.01
N LEU A 257 -14.15 -7.53 3.32
CA LEU A 257 -13.38 -7.12 4.50
C LEU A 257 -13.91 -5.78 5.01
N ARG A 258 -13.95 -5.63 6.33
CA ARG A 258 -14.14 -4.36 7.02
C ARG A 258 -12.88 -4.00 7.79
N TYR A 259 -12.47 -2.74 7.67
CA TYR A 259 -11.37 -2.10 8.40
C TYR A 259 -11.91 -0.94 9.23
N ASP A 260 -11.33 -0.76 10.43
CA ASP A 260 -11.68 0.32 11.34
C ASP A 260 -10.48 0.57 12.27
N ASN A 261 -9.82 1.72 12.15
CA ASN A 261 -8.69 2.04 13.02
C ASN A 261 -9.12 2.53 14.41
N ARG A 262 -10.42 2.85 14.59
CA ARG A 262 -11.04 3.22 15.86
C ARG A 262 -10.38 4.40 16.57
N ALA A 263 -9.67 5.25 15.83
CA ALA A 263 -9.04 6.43 16.37
C ALA A 263 -10.08 7.42 16.94
N ASP A 264 -9.70 8.14 17.98
CA ASP A 264 -10.55 9.23 18.53
C ASP A 264 -10.30 10.50 17.72
N PRO A 265 -11.22 10.94 16.86
CA PRO A 265 -11.00 12.09 15.99
C PRO A 265 -10.85 13.43 16.75
N THR A 266 -11.11 13.45 18.06
CA THR A 266 -10.93 14.63 18.92
C THR A 266 -9.51 14.77 19.46
N GLN A 267 -8.67 13.74 19.32
CA GLN A 267 -7.33 13.72 19.90
C GLN A 267 -6.30 14.37 18.98
N ILE A 268 -5.42 15.11 19.62
CA ILE A 268 -4.28 15.79 18.98
C ILE A 268 -3.06 15.52 19.85
N ASP A 269 -1.98 15.03 19.25
CA ASP A 269 -0.70 14.93 19.94
C ASP A 269 -0.17 16.35 20.22
N THR A 270 0.04 16.65 21.49
CA THR A 270 0.48 17.97 21.93
C THR A 270 1.93 18.30 21.54
N VAL A 271 2.74 17.31 21.18
CA VAL A 271 4.15 17.44 20.81
C VAL A 271 4.33 17.58 19.31
N SER A 272 3.81 16.59 18.54
CA SER A 272 3.91 16.56 17.08
C SER A 272 2.83 17.38 16.38
N ARG A 273 1.73 17.70 17.09
CA ARG A 273 0.50 18.28 16.55
C ARG A 273 -0.23 17.41 15.54
N ALA A 274 0.14 16.13 15.44
CA ALA A 274 -0.60 15.17 14.63
C ALA A 274 -2.02 15.01 15.17
N ILE A 275 -2.99 14.94 14.27
CA ILE A 275 -4.40 14.73 14.57
C ILE A 275 -4.71 13.25 14.36
N ALA A 276 -5.53 12.65 15.23
CA ALA A 276 -6.03 11.31 15.04
C ALA A 276 -7.17 11.32 14.02
N TRP A 277 -7.08 10.46 13.01
CA TRP A 277 -8.04 10.29 11.93
C TRP A 277 -8.83 9.00 12.16
N ASP A 278 -10.14 9.11 12.43
CA ASP A 278 -11.05 7.95 12.50
C ASP A 278 -11.36 7.48 11.08
N THR A 279 -10.68 6.42 10.65
CA THR A 279 -10.79 5.89 9.29
C THR A 279 -11.38 4.50 9.29
N ARG A 280 -12.50 4.32 8.59
CA ARG A 280 -13.22 3.06 8.47
C ARG A 280 -13.75 2.84 7.06
N PHE A 281 -13.68 1.61 6.58
CA PHE A 281 -14.19 1.26 5.25
C PHE A 281 -14.57 -0.22 5.15
N ASN A 282 -15.37 -0.51 4.12
CA ASN A 282 -15.66 -1.86 3.65
C ASN A 282 -15.00 -2.07 2.29
N SER A 283 -14.52 -3.27 2.03
CA SER A 283 -14.03 -3.68 0.71
C SER A 283 -14.68 -4.99 0.30
N ALA A 284 -15.02 -5.09 -0.97
CA ALA A 284 -15.52 -6.32 -1.57
C ALA A 284 -14.90 -6.49 -2.96
N GLY A 285 -14.61 -7.73 -3.35
CA GLY A 285 -14.06 -7.96 -4.67
C GLY A 285 -14.11 -9.41 -5.11
N VAL A 286 -13.88 -9.59 -6.39
CA VAL A 286 -13.84 -10.86 -7.08
C VAL A 286 -12.60 -10.94 -7.96
N ARG A 287 -11.95 -12.10 -7.98
CA ARG A 287 -10.90 -12.47 -8.93
C ARG A 287 -11.27 -13.77 -9.59
N VAL A 288 -11.19 -13.81 -10.91
CA VAL A 288 -11.45 -14.99 -11.73
C VAL A 288 -10.23 -15.28 -12.59
N GLU A 289 -9.73 -16.51 -12.55
CA GLU A 289 -8.59 -16.96 -13.34
C GLU A 289 -9.00 -18.19 -14.17
N SER A 290 -8.71 -18.17 -15.48
CA SER A 290 -9.01 -19.26 -16.39
C SER A 290 -7.76 -20.04 -16.78
N GLU A 291 -7.92 -21.30 -17.20
CA GLU A 291 -6.84 -22.13 -17.76
C GLU A 291 -6.25 -21.57 -19.05
N SER A 292 -7.01 -20.77 -19.78
CA SER A 292 -6.56 -20.10 -21.01
C SER A 292 -5.74 -18.82 -20.76
N GLY A 293 -5.40 -18.55 -19.47
CA GLY A 293 -4.53 -17.44 -19.05
C GLY A 293 -5.25 -16.11 -18.90
N TRP A 294 -6.58 -16.06 -18.87
CA TRP A 294 -7.33 -14.88 -18.54
C TRP A 294 -7.43 -14.69 -17.03
N THR A 295 -7.28 -13.45 -16.60
CA THR A 295 -7.57 -12.98 -15.23
C THR A 295 -8.52 -11.79 -15.31
N VAL A 296 -9.57 -11.83 -14.50
CA VAL A 296 -10.47 -10.69 -14.30
C VAL A 296 -10.51 -10.39 -12.81
N ILE A 297 -10.34 -9.12 -12.46
CA ILE A 297 -10.46 -8.63 -11.08
C ILE A 297 -11.44 -7.46 -11.09
N ALA A 298 -12.37 -7.45 -10.13
CA ALA A 298 -13.14 -6.29 -9.79
C ALA A 298 -13.12 -6.11 -8.28
N GLN A 299 -12.86 -4.90 -7.82
CA GLN A 299 -12.82 -4.57 -6.40
C GLN A 299 -13.49 -3.22 -6.18
N TRP A 300 -14.20 -3.12 -5.07
CA TRP A 300 -14.87 -1.95 -4.58
C TRP A 300 -14.46 -1.68 -3.14
N LEU A 301 -14.37 -0.41 -2.78
CA LEU A 301 -14.05 0.08 -1.45
C LEU A 301 -14.90 1.33 -1.19
N ASP A 302 -15.50 1.42 0.02
CA ASP A 302 -16.35 2.53 0.43
C ASP A 302 -16.17 2.77 1.93
N GLY A 303 -15.96 4.01 2.33
CA GLY A 303 -15.69 4.35 3.70
C GLY A 303 -15.71 5.86 3.97
N GLU A 304 -15.19 6.22 5.12
CA GLU A 304 -15.00 7.60 5.51
C GLU A 304 -13.78 7.76 6.41
N THR A 305 -13.21 8.96 6.40
CA THR A 305 -12.20 9.39 7.37
C THR A 305 -12.67 10.68 8.02
N THR A 306 -12.46 10.83 9.32
CA THR A 306 -13.05 11.93 10.12
C THR A 306 -12.04 12.46 11.12
N ILE A 307 -12.00 13.79 11.28
CA ILE A 307 -11.35 14.49 12.39
C ILE A 307 -12.34 15.40 13.10
N ALA A 308 -12.10 15.68 14.39
CA ALA A 308 -12.97 16.58 15.18
C ALA A 308 -12.18 17.51 16.10
N PRO A 309 -11.20 18.27 15.60
CA PRO A 309 -10.39 19.15 16.42
C PRO A 309 -11.24 20.27 17.02
N GLY A 310 -11.10 20.49 18.33
CA GLY A 310 -11.82 21.56 19.02
C GLY A 310 -13.34 21.42 19.00
N GLY A 311 -13.87 20.24 18.73
CA GLY A 311 -15.31 19.94 18.67
C GLY A 311 -15.98 20.27 17.33
N MET A 312 -15.22 20.68 16.32
CA MET A 312 -15.71 20.80 14.93
C MET A 312 -15.42 19.51 14.18
N THR A 313 -16.44 18.89 13.61
CA THR A 313 -16.31 17.65 12.87
C THR A 313 -16.16 17.91 11.38
N PHE A 314 -15.12 17.31 10.80
CA PHE A 314 -14.86 17.26 9.36
C PHE A 314 -14.78 15.81 8.94
N SER A 315 -15.47 15.45 7.87
CA SER A 315 -15.54 14.09 7.39
C SER A 315 -15.39 14.04 5.88
N TRP A 316 -14.66 13.03 5.40
CA TRP A 316 -14.44 12.77 3.99
C TRP A 316 -14.93 11.35 3.67
N PRO A 317 -16.21 11.21 3.30
CA PRO A 317 -16.69 9.98 2.69
C PRO A 317 -15.95 9.73 1.38
N PHE A 318 -15.48 8.50 1.17
CA PHE A 318 -14.75 8.14 -0.03
C PHE A 318 -15.23 6.82 -0.62
N ARG A 319 -15.14 6.72 -1.94
CA ARG A 319 -15.42 5.50 -2.68
C ARG A 319 -14.42 5.31 -3.80
N SER A 320 -13.99 4.07 -4.01
CA SER A 320 -13.19 3.71 -5.16
C SER A 320 -13.55 2.30 -5.64
N GLU A 321 -13.51 2.11 -6.95
CA GLU A 321 -13.77 0.83 -7.59
C GLU A 321 -12.89 0.67 -8.82
N PHE A 322 -12.48 -0.56 -9.12
CA PHE A 322 -11.80 -0.86 -10.36
C PHE A 322 -12.21 -2.20 -10.96
N ALA A 323 -12.04 -2.29 -12.28
CA ALA A 323 -12.12 -3.54 -13.03
C ALA A 323 -10.84 -3.70 -13.86
N LEU A 324 -10.19 -4.87 -13.74
CA LEU A 324 -8.98 -5.24 -14.46
C LEU A 324 -9.22 -6.51 -15.24
N VAL A 325 -8.78 -6.53 -16.50
CA VAL A 325 -8.71 -7.72 -17.33
C VAL A 325 -7.27 -7.91 -17.78
N ALA A 326 -6.73 -9.11 -17.61
CA ALA A 326 -5.40 -9.46 -18.08
C ALA A 326 -5.43 -10.78 -18.81
N ARG A 327 -4.51 -10.96 -19.76
CA ARG A 327 -4.28 -12.23 -20.44
C ARG A 327 -2.81 -12.52 -20.55
N ARG A 328 -2.41 -13.67 -20.00
CA ARG A 328 -1.06 -14.22 -20.16
C ARG A 328 -1.03 -15.25 -21.30
N PHE A 329 -0.03 -15.16 -22.16
CA PHE A 329 0.22 -16.11 -23.24
C PHE A 329 1.74 -16.33 -23.38
N GLY A 330 2.20 -17.46 -22.83
CA GLY A 330 3.63 -17.75 -22.72
C GLY A 330 4.35 -16.72 -21.81
N ARG A 331 5.36 -16.06 -22.36
CA ARG A 331 6.16 -15.04 -21.67
C ARG A 331 5.56 -13.62 -21.74
N HIS A 332 4.42 -13.48 -22.36
CA HIS A 332 3.77 -12.20 -22.60
C HIS A 332 2.49 -12.08 -21.78
N ALA A 333 2.18 -10.89 -21.33
CA ALA A 333 0.87 -10.56 -20.76
C ALA A 333 0.41 -9.19 -21.24
N LEU A 334 -0.87 -9.05 -21.47
CA LEU A 334 -1.56 -7.79 -21.75
C LEU A 334 -2.59 -7.57 -20.67
N SER A 335 -2.73 -6.32 -20.22
CA SER A 335 -3.75 -5.95 -19.24
C SER A 335 -4.36 -4.59 -19.55
N ALA A 336 -5.61 -4.44 -19.11
CA ALA A 336 -6.31 -3.17 -19.09
C ALA A 336 -7.05 -3.04 -17.75
N ARG A 337 -7.04 -1.85 -17.15
CA ARG A 337 -7.77 -1.52 -15.93
C ARG A 337 -8.52 -0.20 -16.11
N TYR A 338 -9.72 -0.16 -15.56
CA TYR A 338 -10.52 1.03 -15.40
C TYR A 338 -10.75 1.25 -13.91
N ASP A 339 -10.45 2.45 -13.42
CA ASP A 339 -10.66 2.90 -12.06
C ASP A 339 -11.69 4.03 -12.04
N ARG A 340 -12.54 4.08 -11.01
CA ARG A 340 -13.40 5.19 -10.67
C ARG A 340 -13.25 5.48 -9.19
N PHE A 341 -13.21 6.77 -8.82
CA PHE A 341 -13.01 7.18 -7.43
C PHE A 341 -13.70 8.51 -7.16
N SER A 342 -14.09 8.71 -5.90
CA SER A 342 -14.65 9.98 -5.41
C SER A 342 -14.34 10.16 -3.92
N ILE A 343 -14.22 11.41 -3.52
CA ILE A 343 -14.14 11.86 -2.13
C ILE A 343 -15.10 13.02 -2.02
N ASP A 344 -16.05 12.93 -1.09
CA ASP A 344 -16.92 14.02 -0.71
C ASP A 344 -16.34 14.73 0.52
N SER A 345 -16.74 15.98 0.77
CA SER A 345 -16.30 16.74 1.93
C SER A 345 -17.52 17.23 2.73
N LEU A 346 -17.51 16.93 4.02
CA LEU A 346 -18.59 17.29 4.95
C LEU A 346 -18.00 18.04 6.15
N GLY A 347 -18.51 19.23 6.43
CA GLY A 347 -18.04 20.04 7.56
C GLY A 347 -18.14 21.54 7.31
N SER A 348 -17.34 22.34 8.00
CA SER A 348 -17.38 23.82 7.90
C SER A 348 -16.79 24.36 6.59
N ASP A 349 -15.89 23.61 5.95
CA ASP A 349 -15.40 23.88 4.59
C ASP A 349 -15.85 22.71 3.71
N GLU A 350 -17.03 22.89 3.10
CA GLU A 350 -17.74 21.83 2.39
C GLU A 350 -17.04 21.31 1.12
N SER A 351 -15.86 21.81 0.80
CA SER A 351 -15.19 21.49 -0.46
C SER A 351 -13.77 20.97 -0.28
N TYR A 352 -13.12 21.26 0.85
CA TYR A 352 -11.73 20.83 1.08
C TYR A 352 -11.59 19.30 1.01
N GLY A 353 -10.66 18.82 0.19
CA GLY A 353 -10.43 17.38 -0.04
C GLY A 353 -11.37 16.75 -1.05
N ALA A 354 -12.42 17.45 -1.53
CA ALA A 354 -13.35 16.88 -2.50
C ALA A 354 -12.66 16.53 -3.83
N GLN A 355 -12.89 15.33 -4.32
CA GLN A 355 -12.33 14.81 -5.56
C GLN A 355 -13.32 13.87 -6.24
N ASP A 356 -13.35 13.89 -7.57
CA ASP A 356 -14.06 12.91 -8.42
C ASP A 356 -13.21 12.61 -9.66
N GLY A 357 -13.16 11.36 -10.08
CA GLY A 357 -12.37 11.01 -11.24
C GLY A 357 -12.48 9.56 -11.70
N HIS A 358 -11.75 9.31 -12.78
CA HIS A 358 -11.56 7.98 -13.32
C HIS A 358 -10.20 7.87 -14.02
N ALA A 359 -9.71 6.65 -14.15
CA ALA A 359 -8.47 6.37 -14.85
C ALA A 359 -8.58 5.16 -15.77
N TRP A 360 -7.76 5.16 -16.82
CA TRP A 360 -7.51 4.03 -17.68
C TRP A 360 -6.03 3.66 -17.62
N THR A 361 -5.75 2.38 -17.44
CA THR A 361 -4.40 1.83 -17.48
C THR A 361 -4.37 0.72 -18.51
N ALA A 362 -3.35 0.71 -19.38
CA ALA A 362 -3.07 -0.40 -20.28
C ALA A 362 -1.59 -0.78 -20.13
N ALA A 363 -1.29 -2.06 -19.99
CA ALA A 363 0.08 -2.51 -19.84
C ALA A 363 0.37 -3.77 -20.66
N TYR A 364 1.63 -3.84 -21.12
CA TYR A 364 2.22 -5.03 -21.72
C TYR A 364 3.44 -5.46 -20.91
N VAL A 365 3.48 -6.72 -20.54
CA VAL A 365 4.58 -7.33 -19.78
C VAL A 365 5.23 -8.43 -20.62
N PHE A 366 6.56 -8.41 -20.68
CA PHE A 366 7.37 -9.45 -21.27
C PHE A 366 8.36 -10.01 -20.24
N GLU A 367 8.22 -11.28 -19.88
CA GLU A 367 9.15 -12.01 -19.01
C GLU A 367 10.16 -12.75 -19.88
N ALA A 368 11.34 -12.14 -20.12
CA ALA A 368 12.36 -12.73 -20.97
C ALA A 368 12.92 -14.04 -20.37
N ASP A 369 13.11 -14.05 -19.06
CA ASP A 369 13.52 -15.22 -18.28
C ASP A 369 13.13 -15.04 -16.79
N ALA A 370 13.71 -15.83 -15.91
CA ALA A 370 13.45 -15.74 -14.47
C ALA A 370 13.96 -14.42 -13.82
N HIS A 371 14.88 -13.70 -14.47
CA HIS A 371 15.53 -12.52 -13.94
C HIS A 371 15.02 -11.23 -14.58
N TRP A 372 14.74 -11.24 -15.89
CA TRP A 372 14.44 -10.04 -16.66
C TRP A 372 12.95 -9.92 -17.00
N ARG A 373 12.35 -8.81 -16.56
CA ARG A 373 11.00 -8.39 -16.89
C ARG A 373 11.00 -7.00 -17.51
N PHE A 374 10.32 -6.87 -18.63
CA PHE A 374 10.11 -5.61 -19.33
C PHE A 374 8.62 -5.27 -19.30
N THR A 375 8.29 -4.03 -18.97
CA THR A 375 6.90 -3.58 -18.92
C THR A 375 6.77 -2.25 -19.62
N VAL A 376 5.76 -2.13 -20.47
CA VAL A 376 5.30 -0.86 -21.03
C VAL A 376 3.93 -0.59 -20.45
N GLU A 377 3.73 0.59 -19.88
CA GLU A 377 2.44 1.00 -19.32
C GLU A 377 2.07 2.39 -19.81
N TRP A 378 0.82 2.53 -20.21
CA TRP A 378 0.13 3.78 -20.42
C TRP A 378 -0.94 3.95 -19.34
N LEU A 379 -0.94 5.10 -18.69
CA LEU A 379 -1.91 5.52 -17.69
C LEU A 379 -2.48 6.87 -18.12
N SER A 380 -3.79 7.04 -17.99
CA SER A 380 -4.43 8.34 -18.13
C SER A 380 -5.46 8.54 -17.03
N VAL A 381 -5.32 9.61 -16.27
CA VAL A 381 -6.15 9.98 -15.14
C VAL A 381 -6.89 11.27 -15.45
N ARG A 382 -8.22 11.26 -15.30
CA ARG A 382 -9.03 12.47 -15.36
C ARG A 382 -9.69 12.70 -14.01
N SER A 383 -9.38 13.82 -13.37
CA SER A 383 -9.90 14.14 -12.04
C SER A 383 -10.31 15.59 -11.91
N SER A 384 -11.38 15.86 -11.17
CA SER A 384 -11.63 17.15 -10.54
C SER A 384 -11.07 17.10 -9.10
N SER A 385 -10.48 18.21 -8.64
CA SER A 385 -9.95 18.32 -7.28
C SER A 385 -10.13 19.74 -6.77
N TYR A 386 -10.77 19.85 -5.61
CA TYR A 386 -10.94 21.14 -4.94
C TYR A 386 -9.58 21.71 -4.47
N ASN A 387 -8.76 20.89 -3.82
CA ASN A 387 -7.47 21.35 -3.27
C ASN A 387 -6.53 21.86 -4.38
N ARG A 388 -6.54 21.23 -5.55
CA ARG A 388 -5.81 21.72 -6.72
C ARG A 388 -6.35 23.09 -7.19
N ALA A 389 -7.67 23.24 -7.25
CA ALA A 389 -8.31 24.50 -7.64
C ALA A 389 -8.05 25.62 -6.65
N ASP A 390 -8.11 25.34 -5.35
CA ASP A 390 -7.83 26.30 -4.26
C ASP A 390 -6.35 26.76 -4.30
N ALA A 391 -5.45 25.88 -4.67
CA ALA A 391 -4.04 26.22 -4.90
C ALA A 391 -3.80 26.99 -6.23
N GLY A 392 -4.83 27.31 -6.99
CA GLY A 392 -4.75 28.08 -8.24
C GLY A 392 -4.52 27.23 -9.50
N GLY A 393 -4.57 25.91 -9.39
CA GLY A 393 -4.50 24.99 -10.53
C GLY A 393 -5.86 24.78 -11.21
N PRO A 394 -5.91 24.05 -12.33
CA PRO A 394 -7.15 23.75 -13.03
C PRO A 394 -8.02 22.80 -12.19
N PRO A 395 -9.32 23.12 -11.96
CA PRO A 395 -10.20 22.25 -11.18
C PRO A 395 -10.42 20.88 -11.82
N LEU A 396 -10.42 20.81 -13.14
CA LEU A 396 -10.53 19.58 -13.92
C LEU A 396 -9.25 19.42 -14.73
N LEU A 397 -8.59 18.27 -14.60
CA LEU A 397 -7.35 17.94 -15.29
C LEU A 397 -7.43 16.54 -15.88
N THR A 398 -6.77 16.34 -17.01
CA THR A 398 -6.45 15.03 -17.58
C THR A 398 -4.94 14.93 -17.65
N GLU A 399 -4.39 13.93 -17.04
CA GLU A 399 -2.97 13.63 -16.94
C GLU A 399 -2.69 12.32 -17.66
N THR A 400 -1.52 12.20 -18.30
CA THR A 400 -1.15 11.00 -19.06
C THR A 400 0.32 10.68 -18.84
N GLN A 401 0.60 9.42 -18.54
CA GLN A 401 1.94 8.92 -18.31
C GLN A 401 2.20 7.67 -19.16
N LEU A 402 3.35 7.63 -19.81
CA LEU A 402 3.89 6.46 -20.48
C LEU A 402 5.17 6.04 -19.77
N GLN A 403 5.26 4.78 -19.37
CA GLN A 403 6.45 4.22 -18.73
C GLN A 403 6.93 2.99 -19.49
N LEU A 404 8.26 2.89 -19.64
CA LEU A 404 8.95 1.68 -20.06
C LEU A 404 9.86 1.26 -18.90
N ALA A 405 9.54 0.16 -18.24
CA ALA A 405 10.27 -0.36 -17.10
C ALA A 405 11.11 -1.58 -17.48
N VAL A 406 12.30 -1.65 -16.91
CA VAL A 406 13.18 -2.81 -16.96
C VAL A 406 13.46 -3.23 -15.53
N ARG A 407 13.04 -4.44 -15.17
CA ARG A 407 13.31 -5.03 -13.86
C ARG A 407 14.28 -6.18 -14.00
N TYR A 408 15.28 -6.19 -13.12
CA TYR A 408 16.19 -7.29 -12.92
C TYR A 408 16.06 -7.84 -11.52
N ALA A 409 15.80 -9.13 -11.40
CA ALA A 409 15.58 -9.79 -10.13
C ALA A 409 16.63 -10.89 -9.89
N LEU A 410 17.19 -10.90 -8.68
CA LEU A 410 18.12 -11.90 -8.16
C LEU A 410 17.51 -12.55 -6.93
N GLY A 411 17.79 -13.83 -6.69
CA GLY A 411 17.28 -14.49 -5.50
C GLY A 411 17.78 -15.91 -5.32
N SER A 412 17.61 -16.43 -4.11
CA SER A 412 18.04 -17.79 -3.75
C SER A 412 17.22 -18.90 -4.43
N GLN A 413 16.03 -18.57 -4.95
CA GLN A 413 15.10 -19.54 -5.57
C GLN A 413 14.92 -19.34 -7.09
N ARG A 414 15.77 -18.54 -7.75
CA ARG A 414 15.67 -18.24 -9.19
C ARG A 414 16.74 -18.91 -10.00
#